data_f27b3a3e07b4da2e4bd14bce81496fc8
#
_entry.id   f27b3a3e07b4da2e4bd14bce81496fc8
#
_cell.length_a   1.000
_cell.length_b   1.000
_cell.length_c   1.000
_cell.angle_alpha   90.00
_cell.angle_beta   90.00
_cell.angle_gamma   90.00
#
_symmetry.space_group_name_H-M   'P 1'
#
loop_
_entity.id
_entity.type
_entity.pdbx_description
1 polymer ?
#
loop_
_entity_poly.entity_id
_entity_poly.type
_entity_poly.pdbx_seq_one_letter_code
_entity_poly.pdbx_strand_id
1 'polypeptide(L)'
;MKKLLFNLFILFFLSNCSNQNSKIDVILDTDANNELDDQHAIAYLLFNGDYFNVEGITINRTYNGGDVFEHTKEAIRIVKLCSLENIVPVIVGADQDFIDIKDKMNDSDYDGREAVDFIIENSKLKRTSKLVLLPVGKLTNIALALYKDPSIIPNIKIVWLGSNYPEQGEYNQVNDPEALKYILKLDVEFEIAIVRYGKPTGTDAV
;
A
#
# COMPACT_ATOMS: atom_id res chain seq x y z
N MET A 1 38.99 -31.95 58.90
CA MET A 1 38.75 -32.18 57.48
C MET A 1 37.49 -31.45 57.05
N LYS A 2 37.64 -30.29 56.44
CA LYS A 2 36.50 -29.46 56.04
C LYS A 2 36.17 -29.81 54.56
N LYS A 3 34.94 -30.30 54.32
CA LYS A 3 34.44 -30.56 52.96
C LYS A 3 33.98 -29.25 52.35
N LEU A 4 34.67 -28.85 51.29
CA LEU A 4 34.31 -27.67 50.47
C LEU A 4 33.18 -28.09 49.50
N LEU A 5 31.99 -27.60 49.71
CA LEU A 5 30.88 -27.75 48.76
C LEU A 5 31.05 -26.69 47.65
N PHE A 6 31.34 -27.16 46.45
CA PHE A 6 31.41 -26.35 45.27
C PHE A 6 30.02 -26.25 44.65
N ASN A 7 29.31 -25.14 44.87
CA ASN A 7 28.05 -24.85 44.22
C ASN A 7 28.29 -24.38 42.79
N LEU A 8 28.06 -25.26 41.83
CA LEU A 8 28.07 -24.94 40.42
C LEU A 8 26.75 -24.25 40.08
N PHE A 9 26.77 -22.92 39.97
CA PHE A 9 25.65 -22.14 39.51
C PHE A 9 25.60 -22.19 37.99
N ILE A 10 24.79 -23.09 37.41
CA ILE A 10 24.54 -23.13 35.98
C ILE A 10 23.56 -22.02 35.67
N LEU A 11 24.06 -20.89 35.15
CA LEU A 11 23.25 -19.86 34.51
C LEU A 11 22.75 -20.42 33.17
N PHE A 12 21.49 -20.86 33.16
CA PHE A 12 20.76 -21.08 31.93
C PHE A 12 20.46 -19.69 31.32
N PHE A 13 21.29 -19.27 30.39
CA PHE A 13 20.88 -18.24 29.44
C PHE A 13 19.81 -18.84 28.54
N LEU A 14 18.55 -18.66 28.91
CA LEU A 14 17.44 -18.81 28.01
C LEU A 14 17.59 -17.71 26.96
N SER A 15 18.31 -18.00 25.87
CA SER A 15 18.21 -17.22 24.66
C SER A 15 16.78 -17.41 24.17
N ASN A 16 15.89 -16.50 24.59
CA ASN A 16 14.63 -16.30 23.92
C ASN A 16 14.96 -15.81 22.49
N CYS A 17 15.19 -16.75 21.58
CA CYS A 17 15.05 -16.50 20.18
C CYS A 17 13.55 -16.29 19.95
N SER A 18 13.04 -15.09 20.28
CA SER A 18 11.77 -14.65 19.74
C SER A 18 12.01 -14.56 18.22
N ASN A 19 11.50 -15.52 17.50
CA ASN A 19 11.27 -15.39 16.07
C ASN A 19 10.23 -14.25 15.93
N GLN A 20 10.66 -13.01 16.10
CA GLN A 20 9.87 -11.87 15.72
C GLN A 20 9.80 -11.95 14.20
N ASN A 21 8.70 -12.51 13.70
CA ASN A 21 8.38 -12.35 12.28
C ASN A 21 8.48 -10.84 12.00
N SER A 22 9.39 -10.46 11.13
CA SER A 22 9.52 -9.06 10.72
C SER A 22 8.19 -8.64 10.16
N LYS A 23 7.64 -7.51 10.66
CA LYS A 23 6.41 -6.94 10.13
C LYS A 23 6.59 -6.63 8.65
N ILE A 24 5.51 -6.65 7.92
CA ILE A 24 5.47 -6.24 6.53
C ILE A 24 5.32 -4.72 6.50
N ASP A 25 6.33 -4.01 5.98
CA ASP A 25 6.23 -2.57 5.73
C ASP A 25 5.31 -2.35 4.53
N VAL A 26 4.26 -1.52 4.69
CA VAL A 26 3.22 -1.33 3.68
C VAL A 26 2.83 0.13 3.54
N ILE A 27 2.64 0.58 2.30
CA ILE A 27 1.88 1.78 1.95
C ILE A 27 0.60 1.31 1.29
N LEU A 28 -0.55 1.70 1.84
CA LEU A 28 -1.85 1.50 1.22
C LEU A 28 -2.14 2.65 0.26
N ASP A 29 -2.62 2.34 -0.94
CA ASP A 29 -3.11 3.34 -1.90
C ASP A 29 -4.58 3.07 -2.20
N THR A 30 -5.48 4.05 -1.98
CA THR A 30 -6.93 3.83 -1.89
C THR A 30 -7.75 5.00 -2.41
N ASP A 31 -8.97 4.73 -2.88
CA ASP A 31 -10.03 5.69 -3.19
C ASP A 31 -11.19 5.61 -2.17
N ALA A 32 -10.87 5.70 -0.90
CA ALA A 32 -11.63 5.34 0.30
C ALA A 32 -13.10 5.80 0.37
N ASN A 33 -13.52 6.80 -0.40
CA ASN A 33 -14.91 7.29 -0.42
C ASN A 33 -15.75 6.68 -1.55
N ASN A 34 -15.22 5.69 -2.26
CA ASN A 34 -15.93 5.03 -3.35
C ASN A 34 -16.83 3.90 -2.84
N GLU A 35 -16.24 2.86 -2.28
CA GLU A 35 -16.92 1.65 -1.81
C GLU A 35 -16.48 1.29 -0.38
N LEU A 36 -17.24 0.38 0.26
CA LEU A 36 -17.03 0.02 1.68
C LEU A 36 -15.77 -0.84 1.91
N ASP A 37 -15.31 -1.56 0.92
CA ASP A 37 -14.16 -2.44 0.98
C ASP A 37 -12.84 -1.70 1.23
N ASP A 38 -12.65 -0.50 0.68
CA ASP A 38 -11.52 0.38 1.00
C ASP A 38 -11.46 0.74 2.48
N GLN A 39 -12.61 1.08 3.07
CA GLN A 39 -12.72 1.38 4.49
C GLN A 39 -12.34 0.17 5.35
N HIS A 40 -12.77 -1.03 4.92
CA HIS A 40 -12.39 -2.28 5.57
C HIS A 40 -10.90 -2.57 5.41
N ALA A 41 -10.31 -2.32 4.24
CA ALA A 41 -8.88 -2.51 3.99
C ALA A 41 -8.03 -1.63 4.92
N ILE A 42 -8.39 -0.33 5.05
CA ILE A 42 -7.74 0.59 5.98
C ILE A 42 -7.83 0.04 7.41
N ALA A 43 -9.04 -0.26 7.87
CA ALA A 43 -9.26 -0.74 9.25
C ALA A 43 -8.54 -2.07 9.50
N TYR A 44 -8.57 -2.99 8.54
CA TYR A 44 -7.89 -4.28 8.65
C TYR A 44 -6.39 -4.12 8.84
N LEU A 45 -5.72 -3.31 8.03
CA LEU A 45 -4.29 -3.07 8.16
C LEU A 45 -3.95 -2.44 9.53
N LEU A 46 -4.73 -1.43 9.93
CA LEU A 46 -4.49 -0.69 11.17
C LEU A 46 -4.71 -1.55 12.42
N PHE A 47 -5.70 -2.45 12.42
CA PHE A 47 -5.95 -3.36 13.54
C PHE A 47 -4.99 -4.56 13.60
N ASN A 48 -4.26 -4.84 12.52
CA ASN A 48 -3.29 -5.92 12.46
C ASN A 48 -1.83 -5.41 12.55
N GLY A 49 -1.58 -4.41 13.39
CA GLY A 49 -0.26 -3.83 13.60
C GLY A 49 0.81 -4.79 14.16
N ASP A 50 0.45 -6.02 14.56
CA ASP A 50 1.42 -7.06 14.88
C ASP A 50 2.07 -7.66 13.62
N TYR A 51 1.38 -7.60 12.48
CA TYR A 51 1.83 -8.15 11.20
C TYR A 51 2.27 -7.07 10.21
N PHE A 52 1.65 -5.88 10.27
CA PHE A 52 1.88 -4.79 9.35
C PHE A 52 2.49 -3.58 10.06
N ASN A 53 3.45 -2.95 9.39
CA ASN A 53 3.93 -1.61 9.69
C ASN A 53 3.40 -0.69 8.58
N VAL A 54 2.31 0.03 8.86
CA VAL A 54 1.68 0.92 7.89
C VAL A 54 2.44 2.23 7.88
N GLU A 55 3.27 2.45 6.87
CA GLU A 55 4.08 3.67 6.70
C GLU A 55 3.22 4.90 6.39
N GLY A 56 2.11 4.68 5.67
CA GLY A 56 1.13 5.71 5.35
C GLY A 56 0.07 5.21 4.38
N ILE A 57 -0.89 6.09 4.11
CA ILE A 57 -2.00 5.85 3.20
C ILE A 57 -1.99 6.95 2.14
N THR A 58 -1.78 6.60 0.88
CA THR A 58 -1.87 7.51 -0.26
C THR A 58 -3.25 7.42 -0.89
N ILE A 59 -3.75 8.55 -1.35
CA ILE A 59 -5.12 8.65 -1.87
C ILE A 59 -5.09 8.87 -3.37
N ASN A 60 -5.99 8.23 -4.08
CA ASN A 60 -6.28 8.54 -5.47
C ASN A 60 -7.80 8.75 -5.65
N ARG A 61 -8.18 9.33 -6.79
CA ARG A 61 -9.57 9.50 -7.16
C ARG A 61 -9.97 8.49 -8.23
N THR A 62 -11.16 7.92 -8.08
CA THR A 62 -11.87 7.16 -9.12
C THR A 62 -13.16 7.88 -9.52
N TYR A 63 -13.95 7.31 -10.44
CA TYR A 63 -15.14 7.97 -10.97
C TYR A 63 -16.22 8.28 -9.93
N ASN A 64 -16.34 7.45 -8.91
CA ASN A 64 -17.29 7.62 -7.83
C ASN A 64 -16.62 8.23 -6.60
N GLY A 65 -17.40 8.71 -5.64
CA GLY A 65 -16.91 9.15 -4.35
C GLY A 65 -16.43 10.62 -4.28
N GLY A 66 -16.52 11.38 -5.39
CA GLY A 66 -16.15 12.79 -5.42
C GLY A 66 -14.73 13.05 -5.92
N ASP A 67 -14.12 14.17 -5.51
CA ASP A 67 -12.73 14.49 -5.82
C ASP A 67 -11.75 13.81 -4.83
N VAL A 68 -10.46 13.96 -5.08
CA VAL A 68 -9.41 13.36 -4.23
C VAL A 68 -9.50 13.84 -2.77
N PHE A 69 -10.04 15.03 -2.51
CA PHE A 69 -10.17 15.55 -1.15
C PHE A 69 -11.32 14.88 -0.39
N GLU A 70 -12.41 14.47 -1.07
CA GLU A 70 -13.48 13.68 -0.43
C GLU A 70 -12.97 12.30 -0.04
N HIS A 71 -12.20 11.63 -0.91
CA HIS A 71 -11.53 10.38 -0.59
C HIS A 71 -10.53 10.54 0.58
N THR A 72 -9.78 11.64 0.60
CA THR A 72 -8.85 11.95 1.70
C THR A 72 -9.57 12.15 3.04
N LYS A 73 -10.69 12.87 3.05
CA LYS A 73 -11.51 13.05 4.27
C LYS A 73 -12.02 11.73 4.82
N GLU A 74 -12.46 10.83 3.93
CA GLU A 74 -12.94 9.52 4.35
C GLU A 74 -11.83 8.67 4.93
N ALA A 75 -10.67 8.58 4.29
CA ALA A 75 -9.52 7.87 4.82
C ALA A 75 -9.11 8.41 6.21
N ILE A 76 -9.01 9.74 6.36
CA ILE A 76 -8.73 10.39 7.65
C ILE A 76 -9.79 10.01 8.69
N ARG A 77 -11.07 9.95 8.31
CA ARG A 77 -12.15 9.54 9.20
C ARG A 77 -11.93 8.13 9.75
N ILE A 78 -11.55 7.17 8.88
CA ILE A 78 -11.29 5.78 9.29
C ILE A 78 -10.06 5.70 10.19
N VAL A 79 -8.95 6.32 9.81
CA VAL A 79 -7.72 6.36 10.62
C VAL A 79 -8.00 6.93 12.03
N LYS A 80 -8.85 7.96 12.10
CA LYS A 80 -9.28 8.58 13.36
C LYS A 80 -10.16 7.64 14.20
N LEU A 81 -11.06 6.89 13.58
CA LEU A 81 -11.85 5.87 14.27
C LEU A 81 -10.97 4.75 14.83
N CYS A 82 -9.83 4.47 14.21
CA CYS A 82 -8.83 3.54 14.73
C CYS A 82 -7.89 4.17 15.77
N SER A 83 -8.05 5.46 16.12
CA SER A 83 -7.20 6.22 17.06
C SER A 83 -5.71 6.28 16.66
N LEU A 84 -5.44 6.35 15.35
CA LEU A 84 -4.08 6.34 14.78
C LEU A 84 -3.76 7.59 13.95
N GLU A 85 -4.57 8.65 14.06
CA GLU A 85 -4.45 9.89 13.27
C GLU A 85 -3.13 10.66 13.48
N ASN A 86 -2.44 10.42 14.59
CA ASN A 86 -1.13 11.03 14.88
C ASN A 86 0.05 10.11 14.56
N ILE A 87 -0.22 8.91 14.04
CA ILE A 87 0.80 7.87 13.81
C ILE A 87 0.87 7.53 12.32
N VAL A 88 -0.28 7.33 11.67
CA VAL A 88 -0.35 6.93 10.27
C VAL A 88 -0.75 8.14 9.42
N PRO A 89 0.15 8.68 8.60
CA PRO A 89 -0.15 9.82 7.73
C PRO A 89 -1.07 9.40 6.59
N VAL A 90 -2.00 10.30 6.23
CA VAL A 90 -2.83 10.21 5.03
C VAL A 90 -2.39 11.29 4.07
N ILE A 91 -1.98 10.91 2.86
CA ILE A 91 -1.34 11.78 1.89
C ILE A 91 -2.24 11.93 0.66
N VAL A 92 -2.54 13.18 0.30
CA VAL A 92 -3.30 13.50 -0.90
C VAL A 92 -2.51 13.07 -2.13
N GLY A 93 -3.15 12.37 -3.05
CA GLY A 93 -2.54 11.93 -4.29
C GLY A 93 -3.27 12.46 -5.52
N ALA A 94 -3.22 11.68 -6.61
CA ALA A 94 -3.70 12.12 -7.92
C ALA A 94 -5.23 12.20 -8.01
N ASP A 95 -5.72 13.33 -8.49
CA ASP A 95 -7.11 13.55 -8.89
C ASP A 95 -7.36 13.13 -10.35
N GLN A 96 -6.36 13.29 -11.23
CA GLN A 96 -6.41 12.93 -12.64
C GLN A 96 -5.80 11.53 -12.88
N ASP A 97 -5.78 11.11 -14.16
CA ASP A 97 -5.21 9.83 -14.56
C ASP A 97 -3.73 9.96 -14.93
N PHE A 98 -3.02 8.82 -14.93
CA PHE A 98 -1.59 8.75 -15.22
C PHE A 98 -1.19 9.48 -16.51
N ILE A 99 -1.98 9.29 -17.57
CA ILE A 99 -1.66 9.87 -18.88
C ILE A 99 -1.75 11.40 -18.90
N ASP A 100 -2.61 11.98 -18.05
CA ASP A 100 -2.84 13.42 -17.98
C ASP A 100 -1.77 14.14 -17.14
N ILE A 101 -1.09 13.39 -16.24
CA ILE A 101 -0.14 13.93 -15.28
C ILE A 101 1.32 13.71 -15.71
N LYS A 102 1.66 12.55 -16.25
CA LYS A 102 3.05 12.10 -16.45
C LYS A 102 3.96 13.08 -17.17
N ASP A 103 3.44 13.80 -18.15
CA ASP A 103 4.21 14.76 -18.95
C ASP A 103 4.32 16.14 -18.27
N LYS A 104 3.59 16.36 -17.17
CA LYS A 104 3.61 17.58 -16.35
C LYS A 104 4.47 17.43 -15.07
N MET A 105 5.07 16.28 -14.82
CA MET A 105 5.80 15.99 -13.58
C MET A 105 7.09 16.81 -13.38
N ASN A 106 7.50 17.59 -14.39
CA ASN A 106 8.57 18.58 -14.24
C ASN A 106 8.10 19.89 -13.58
N ASP A 107 6.79 20.11 -13.50
CA ASP A 107 6.20 21.23 -12.80
C ASP A 107 6.33 21.02 -11.29
N SER A 108 6.56 22.12 -10.55
CA SER A 108 6.77 22.04 -9.10
C SER A 108 5.51 21.65 -8.32
N ASP A 109 4.34 21.70 -8.96
CA ASP A 109 3.03 21.49 -8.33
C ASP A 109 2.12 20.66 -9.25
N TYR A 110 2.64 19.52 -9.73
CA TYR A 110 1.83 18.59 -10.51
C TYR A 110 0.87 17.80 -9.60
N ASP A 111 -0.26 17.39 -10.16
CA ASP A 111 -1.29 16.61 -9.48
C ASP A 111 -0.74 15.27 -8.95
N GLY A 112 -1.01 14.97 -7.67
CA GLY A 112 -0.53 13.76 -7.01
C GLY A 112 0.90 13.82 -6.49
N ARG A 113 1.59 14.98 -6.58
CA ARG A 113 3.01 15.10 -6.19
C ARG A 113 3.31 14.60 -4.79
N GLU A 114 2.47 14.94 -3.81
CA GLU A 114 2.71 14.58 -2.41
C GLU A 114 2.74 13.06 -2.21
N ALA A 115 1.77 12.35 -2.78
CA ALA A 115 1.73 10.88 -2.71
C ALA A 115 2.90 10.23 -3.47
N VAL A 116 3.23 10.76 -4.65
CA VAL A 116 4.35 10.28 -5.47
C VAL A 116 5.66 10.43 -4.72
N ASP A 117 5.93 11.60 -4.15
CA ASP A 117 7.16 11.87 -3.40
C ASP A 117 7.22 10.99 -2.14
N PHE A 118 6.10 10.84 -1.42
CA PHE A 118 6.01 9.97 -0.26
C PHE A 118 6.34 8.50 -0.60
N ILE A 119 5.78 7.97 -1.68
CA ILE A 119 6.07 6.61 -2.16
C ILE A 119 7.56 6.46 -2.47
N ILE A 120 8.14 7.41 -3.23
CA ILE A 120 9.56 7.36 -3.63
C ILE A 120 10.47 7.43 -2.41
N GLU A 121 10.24 8.37 -1.50
CA GLU A 121 11.06 8.55 -0.30
C GLU A 121 11.04 7.31 0.58
N ASN A 122 9.85 6.75 0.86
CA ASN A 122 9.73 5.52 1.64
C ASN A 122 10.35 4.31 0.95
N SER A 123 10.25 4.21 -0.39
CA SER A 123 10.85 3.12 -1.16
C SER A 123 12.39 3.12 -1.11
N LYS A 124 13.01 4.25 -0.80
CA LYS A 124 14.48 4.39 -0.67
C LYS A 124 15.00 4.10 0.74
N LEU A 125 14.15 3.98 1.72
CA LEU A 125 14.58 3.66 3.07
C LEU A 125 15.19 2.25 3.12
N LYS A 126 16.28 2.11 3.88
CA LYS A 126 16.93 0.81 4.03
C LYS A 126 16.05 -0.14 4.84
N ARG A 127 15.65 -1.26 4.24
CA ARG A 127 14.84 -2.31 4.84
C ARG A 127 15.47 -3.69 4.69
N THR A 128 15.00 -4.64 5.48
CA THR A 128 15.38 -6.06 5.37
C THR A 128 14.53 -6.81 4.35
N SER A 129 13.35 -6.29 4.03
CA SER A 129 12.40 -6.81 3.03
C SER A 129 11.94 -5.67 2.12
N LYS A 130 11.36 -6.00 0.98
CA LYS A 130 10.77 -5.00 0.10
C LYS A 130 9.59 -4.29 0.76
N LEU A 131 9.45 -2.98 0.50
CA LEU A 131 8.23 -2.24 0.82
C LEU A 131 7.08 -2.77 -0.05
N VAL A 132 5.98 -3.11 0.57
CA VAL A 132 4.76 -3.48 -0.16
C VAL A 132 3.95 -2.23 -0.47
N LEU A 133 3.77 -1.96 -1.76
CA LEU A 133 2.78 -1.00 -2.23
C LEU A 133 1.48 -1.78 -2.45
N LEU A 134 0.45 -1.45 -1.68
CA LEU A 134 -0.84 -2.15 -1.67
C LEU A 134 -1.94 -1.24 -2.23
N PRO A 135 -2.05 -1.07 -3.56
CA PRO A 135 -3.16 -0.36 -4.15
C PRO A 135 -4.44 -1.21 -4.11
N VAL A 136 -5.51 -0.61 -3.59
CA VAL A 136 -6.87 -1.15 -3.61
C VAL A 136 -7.81 -0.30 -4.47
N GLY A 137 -7.31 0.83 -4.99
CA GLY A 137 -7.92 1.66 -6.04
C GLY A 137 -7.20 1.54 -7.38
N LYS A 138 -7.29 2.60 -8.21
CA LYS A 138 -6.55 2.68 -9.48
C LYS A 138 -5.04 2.84 -9.26
N LEU A 139 -4.22 2.50 -10.24
CA LEU A 139 -2.76 2.43 -10.12
C LEU A 139 -2.02 3.75 -10.39
N THR A 140 -2.70 4.89 -10.46
CA THR A 140 -2.13 6.17 -10.90
C THR A 140 -0.93 6.60 -10.08
N ASN A 141 -1.05 6.68 -8.75
CA ASN A 141 0.05 7.13 -7.87
C ASN A 141 1.29 6.23 -8.00
N ILE A 142 1.06 4.92 -8.07
CA ILE A 142 2.13 3.93 -8.20
C ILE A 142 2.85 4.08 -9.55
N ALA A 143 2.09 4.22 -10.65
CA ALA A 143 2.65 4.40 -11.97
C ALA A 143 3.45 5.71 -12.09
N LEU A 144 2.95 6.81 -11.50
CA LEU A 144 3.65 8.09 -11.45
C LEU A 144 4.96 8.00 -10.65
N ALA A 145 4.95 7.31 -9.50
CA ALA A 145 6.15 7.12 -8.69
C ALA A 145 7.23 6.34 -9.47
N LEU A 146 6.84 5.26 -10.14
CA LEU A 146 7.74 4.47 -10.98
C LEU A 146 8.21 5.21 -12.23
N TYR A 147 7.37 6.07 -12.79
CA TYR A 147 7.73 6.91 -13.93
C TYR A 147 8.74 8.00 -13.53
N LYS A 148 8.54 8.64 -12.38
CA LYS A 148 9.42 9.68 -11.85
C LYS A 148 10.78 9.12 -11.42
N ASP A 149 10.77 7.98 -10.73
CA ASP A 149 12.00 7.38 -10.21
C ASP A 149 11.98 5.84 -10.32
N PRO A 150 12.37 5.29 -11.46
CA PRO A 150 12.42 3.84 -11.66
C PRO A 150 13.49 3.14 -10.80
N SER A 151 14.38 3.87 -10.13
CA SER A 151 15.40 3.29 -9.25
C SER A 151 14.80 2.62 -8.00
N ILE A 152 13.52 2.89 -7.68
CA ILE A 152 12.82 2.27 -6.55
C ILE A 152 12.36 0.82 -6.84
N ILE A 153 12.30 0.40 -8.11
CA ILE A 153 11.80 -0.93 -8.52
C ILE A 153 12.40 -2.10 -7.71
N PRO A 154 13.71 -2.18 -7.47
CA PRO A 154 14.29 -3.29 -6.72
C PRO A 154 13.84 -3.36 -5.25
N ASN A 155 13.38 -2.25 -4.69
CA ASN A 155 13.07 -2.09 -3.27
C ASN A 155 11.60 -2.33 -2.92
N ILE A 156 10.75 -2.50 -3.93
CA ILE A 156 9.30 -2.58 -3.76
C ILE A 156 8.73 -3.89 -4.30
N LYS A 157 7.55 -4.20 -3.81
CA LYS A 157 6.62 -5.18 -4.36
C LYS A 157 5.24 -4.53 -4.45
N ILE A 158 4.55 -4.69 -5.55
CA ILE A 158 3.17 -4.23 -5.72
C ILE A 158 2.23 -5.41 -5.53
N VAL A 159 1.21 -5.24 -4.69
CA VAL A 159 0.10 -6.19 -4.52
C VAL A 159 -1.19 -5.43 -4.76
N TRP A 160 -1.81 -5.62 -5.91
CA TRP A 160 -2.93 -4.82 -6.37
C TRP A 160 -4.25 -5.59 -6.34
N LEU A 161 -5.28 -5.00 -5.73
CA LEU A 161 -6.65 -5.45 -5.88
C LEU A 161 -7.23 -4.87 -7.16
N GLY A 162 -7.41 -5.71 -8.18
CA GLY A 162 -7.92 -5.24 -9.47
C GLY A 162 -8.06 -6.35 -10.49
N SER A 163 -8.65 -6.00 -11.63
CA SER A 163 -8.88 -6.92 -12.73
C SER A 163 -9.89 -8.03 -12.44
N ASN A 164 -10.39 -8.62 -13.51
CA ASN A 164 -11.24 -9.82 -13.50
C ASN A 164 -10.67 -10.87 -14.45
N TYR A 165 -11.11 -12.13 -14.29
CA TYR A 165 -10.80 -13.18 -15.24
C TYR A 165 -12.01 -14.15 -15.37
N PRO A 166 -12.41 -14.53 -16.59
CA PRO A 166 -11.89 -14.09 -17.90
C PRO A 166 -12.44 -12.74 -18.38
N GLU A 167 -13.47 -12.24 -17.72
CA GLU A 167 -14.13 -10.99 -18.11
C GLU A 167 -13.27 -9.77 -17.81
N GLN A 168 -13.37 -8.76 -18.67
CA GLN A 168 -12.70 -7.48 -18.48
C GLN A 168 -13.65 -6.46 -17.81
N GLY A 169 -13.10 -5.29 -17.46
CA GLY A 169 -13.90 -4.16 -16.98
C GLY A 169 -14.10 -4.10 -15.48
N GLU A 170 -13.14 -4.65 -14.71
CA GLU A 170 -13.10 -4.42 -13.29
C GLU A 170 -12.87 -2.92 -13.00
N TYR A 171 -13.47 -2.41 -11.93
CA TYR A 171 -13.57 -0.97 -11.64
C TYR A 171 -12.20 -0.29 -11.52
N ASN A 172 -11.29 -0.81 -10.71
CA ASN A 172 -9.95 -0.22 -10.52
C ASN A 172 -9.14 -0.21 -11.83
N GLN A 173 -9.29 -1.28 -12.63
CA GLN A 173 -8.63 -1.40 -13.92
C GLN A 173 -9.14 -0.37 -14.93
N VAL A 174 -10.45 -0.14 -14.99
CA VAL A 174 -11.02 0.78 -16.00
C VAL A 174 -10.87 2.23 -15.62
N ASN A 175 -10.65 2.53 -14.34
CA ASN A 175 -10.40 3.90 -13.87
C ASN A 175 -9.06 4.48 -14.33
N ASP A 176 -8.01 3.65 -14.53
CA ASP A 176 -6.75 4.09 -15.14
C ASP A 176 -6.03 2.94 -15.87
N PRO A 177 -6.49 2.54 -17.06
CA PRO A 177 -5.89 1.45 -17.81
C PRO A 177 -4.48 1.78 -18.32
N GLU A 178 -4.11 3.05 -18.48
CA GLU A 178 -2.79 3.45 -18.93
C GLU A 178 -1.73 3.32 -17.83
N ALA A 179 -2.09 3.54 -16.57
CA ALA A 179 -1.25 3.24 -15.42
C ALA A 179 -0.91 1.75 -15.36
N LEU A 180 -1.91 0.87 -15.49
CA LEU A 180 -1.70 -0.58 -15.54
C LEU A 180 -0.81 -0.98 -16.71
N LYS A 181 -1.08 -0.49 -17.92
CA LYS A 181 -0.27 -0.78 -19.11
C LYS A 181 1.19 -0.31 -18.95
N TYR A 182 1.42 0.76 -18.22
CA TYR A 182 2.75 1.25 -17.93
C TYR A 182 3.47 0.29 -16.97
N ILE A 183 2.87 -0.06 -15.84
CA ILE A 183 3.45 -0.96 -14.83
C ILE A 183 3.78 -2.34 -15.43
N LEU A 184 2.90 -2.90 -16.26
CA LEU A 184 3.12 -4.19 -16.93
C LEU A 184 4.31 -4.24 -17.90
N LYS A 185 4.89 -3.08 -18.27
CA LYS A 185 6.11 -3.00 -19.10
C LYS A 185 7.40 -2.98 -18.25
N LEU A 186 7.27 -2.85 -16.94
CA LEU A 186 8.41 -2.74 -16.03
C LEU A 186 8.77 -4.12 -15.46
N ASP A 187 10.04 -4.31 -15.11
CA ASP A 187 10.52 -5.49 -14.38
C ASP A 187 10.35 -5.27 -12.87
N VAL A 188 9.10 -5.09 -12.43
CA VAL A 188 8.71 -4.90 -11.04
C VAL A 188 7.96 -6.14 -10.53
N GLU A 189 8.18 -6.51 -9.28
CA GLU A 189 7.42 -7.59 -8.64
C GLU A 189 5.97 -7.13 -8.48
N PHE A 190 5.07 -7.72 -9.26
CA PHE A 190 3.68 -7.32 -9.37
C PHE A 190 2.74 -8.51 -9.21
N GLU A 191 1.97 -8.52 -8.13
CA GLU A 191 0.91 -9.49 -7.86
C GLU A 191 -0.46 -8.84 -8.03
N ILE A 192 -1.39 -9.56 -8.63
CA ILE A 192 -2.76 -9.12 -8.82
C ILE A 192 -3.70 -10.00 -8.01
N ALA A 193 -4.39 -9.42 -7.04
CA ALA A 193 -5.54 -10.01 -6.38
C ALA A 193 -6.77 -9.78 -7.27
N ILE A 194 -7.15 -10.80 -8.03
CA ILE A 194 -8.27 -10.71 -8.99
C ILE A 194 -9.59 -10.58 -8.23
N VAL A 195 -10.36 -9.53 -8.55
CA VAL A 195 -11.64 -9.23 -7.89
C VAL A 195 -12.68 -10.31 -8.18
N ARG A 196 -12.74 -10.78 -9.45
CA ARG A 196 -13.66 -11.85 -9.86
C ARG A 196 -12.95 -12.89 -10.70
N TYR A 197 -13.20 -14.15 -10.39
CA TYR A 197 -12.69 -15.27 -11.14
C TYR A 197 -13.84 -16.14 -11.66
N GLY A 198 -13.91 -16.31 -12.99
CA GLY A 198 -14.85 -17.24 -13.64
C GLY A 198 -16.32 -16.86 -13.61
N LYS A 199 -16.68 -15.63 -13.17
CA LYS A 199 -18.06 -15.13 -13.16
C LYS A 199 -18.18 -13.78 -13.88
N PRO A 200 -19.17 -13.60 -14.78
CA PRO A 200 -19.30 -12.37 -15.56
C PRO A 200 -19.92 -11.20 -14.77
N THR A 201 -20.63 -11.46 -13.69
CA THR A 201 -21.36 -10.44 -12.93
C THR A 201 -21.41 -10.77 -11.44
N GLY A 202 -21.54 -9.74 -10.62
CA GLY A 202 -21.84 -9.87 -9.20
C GLY A 202 -20.67 -9.58 -8.29
N THR A 203 -21.00 -9.05 -7.13
CA THR A 203 -20.14 -8.83 -5.98
C THR A 203 -19.94 -10.13 -5.18
N ASP A 204 -19.87 -11.26 -5.88
CA ASP A 204 -19.60 -12.54 -5.22
C ASP A 204 -18.08 -12.72 -4.97
N ALA A 205 -17.39 -11.62 -4.65
CA ALA A 205 -16.12 -11.70 -3.99
C ALA A 205 -16.38 -12.21 -2.57
N VAL A 206 -15.98 -13.41 -2.31
CA VAL A 206 -15.97 -13.98 -0.97
C VAL A 206 -14.57 -13.87 -0.45
#